data_a62e82b14fa67755585f1a9b92393037
#
_entry.id   a62e82b14fa67755585f1a9b92393037
#
_cell.length_a   1.000
_cell.length_b   1.000
_cell.length_c   1.000
_cell.angle_alpha   90.00
_cell.angle_beta   90.00
_cell.angle_gamma   90.00
#
_symmetry.space_group_name_H-M   'P 1'
#
loop_
_entity.id
_entity.type
_entity.pdbx_description
1 polymer ?
#
loop_
_entity_poly.entity_id
_entity_poly.type
_entity_poly.pdbx_seq_one_letter_code
_entity_poly.pdbx_strand_id
1 'polypeptide(L)'
;MKKSKPKLNVVKLDDKRRLGYDEQVMLVRDKMLDLFDEIQKKVTIPNTIIATQLLVTDLAFDTAPSNTVAASMLLDIINHRLRIEVEEEAKGE
;
A
#
# COMPACT_ATOMS: atom_id res chain seq x y z
N MET A 1 15.11 -1.61 -18.76
CA MET A 1 15.29 -1.53 -18.35
C MET A 1 15.52 -1.54 -17.92
N LYS A 2 15.37 -1.52 -17.71
CA LYS A 2 15.77 -1.53 -17.09
C LYS A 2 15.74 -1.08 -16.62
N LYS A 3 15.45 -0.72 -16.32
CA LYS A 3 15.63 -0.24 -15.92
C LYS A 3 15.17 0.45 -15.39
N SER A 4 14.32 0.83 -15.41
CA SER A 4 13.77 1.55 -14.92
C SER A 4 13.54 1.54 -13.62
N LYS A 5 13.10 1.01 -12.98
CA LYS A 5 13.19 0.92 -11.79
C LYS A 5 14.36 1.38 -11.26
N PRO A 6 15.22 1.64 -11.87
CA PRO A 6 16.47 2.11 -11.42
C PRO A 6 16.35 3.28 -10.51
N LYS A 7 15.40 4.11 -10.67
CA LYS A 7 15.32 5.20 -9.85
C LYS A 7 15.21 4.86 -8.46
N LEU A 8 14.52 3.86 -8.13
CA LEU A 8 14.40 3.45 -6.78
C LEU A 8 15.71 3.06 -6.21
N ASN A 9 16.51 2.42 -7.02
CA ASN A 9 17.78 2.00 -6.52
C ASN A 9 18.67 3.15 -6.19
N VAL A 10 18.59 4.16 -6.95
CA VAL A 10 19.43 5.29 -6.72
C VAL A 10 19.11 5.90 -5.38
N VAL A 11 17.88 6.00 -5.09
CA VAL A 11 17.48 6.59 -3.84
C VAL A 11 18.04 5.85 -2.69
N LYS A 12 17.98 4.56 -2.72
CA LYS A 12 18.43 3.85 -1.60
C LYS A 12 19.90 3.87 -1.43
N LEU A 13 20.62 4.17 -2.44
CA LEU A 13 22.03 4.23 -2.31
C LEU A 13 22.44 5.35 -1.42
N ASP A 14 21.82 6.46 -1.57
CA ASP A 14 22.19 7.60 -0.80
C ASP A 14 21.91 7.39 0.64
N ASP A 15 20.89 6.68 0.93
CA ASP A 15 20.55 6.49 2.30
C ASP A 15 20.85 5.11 2.70
N LYS A 16 21.96 4.93 3.34
CA LYS A 16 22.34 3.67 3.75
C LYS A 16 21.40 3.11 4.74
N ARG A 17 20.61 3.94 5.38
CA ARG A 17 19.68 3.44 6.33
C ARG A 17 18.33 3.43 5.75
N ARG A 18 17.63 2.36 5.90
CA ARG A 18 16.28 2.29 5.49
C ARG A 18 15.43 2.96 6.57
N LEU A 19 14.35 3.57 6.21
CA LEU A 19 13.44 4.16 7.18
C LEU A 19 12.84 3.04 8.04
N GLY A 20 12.41 3.39 9.23
CA GLY A 20 11.75 2.42 10.07
C GLY A 20 10.40 2.03 9.51
N TYR A 21 9.82 1.00 10.08
CA TYR A 21 8.54 0.47 9.57
C TYR A 21 7.47 1.54 9.48
N ASP A 22 7.23 2.23 10.58
CA ASP A 22 6.17 3.25 10.60
C ASP A 22 6.45 4.38 9.65
N GLU A 23 7.70 4.76 9.54
CA GLU A 23 8.07 5.84 8.64
C GLU A 23 7.83 5.45 7.19
N GLN A 24 8.12 4.20 6.85
CA GLN A 24 7.89 3.72 5.50
C GLN A 24 6.41 3.74 5.17
N VAL A 25 5.59 3.23 6.09
CA VAL A 25 4.16 3.18 5.87
C VAL A 25 3.59 4.58 5.70
N MET A 26 4.01 5.50 6.55
CA MET A 26 3.50 6.85 6.47
C MET A 26 3.94 7.55 5.20
N LEU A 27 5.18 7.31 4.78
CA LEU A 27 5.66 7.94 3.56
C LEU A 27 4.86 7.48 2.35
N VAL A 28 4.65 6.16 2.24
CA VAL A 28 3.89 5.64 1.11
C VAL A 28 2.47 6.16 1.14
N ARG A 29 1.86 6.14 2.32
CA ARG A 29 0.49 6.61 2.46
C ARG A 29 0.36 8.07 2.05
N ASP A 30 1.26 8.91 2.52
CA ASP A 30 1.20 10.33 2.20
C ASP A 30 1.36 10.59 0.71
N LYS A 31 2.28 9.87 0.07
CA LYS A 31 2.50 10.04 -1.35
C LYS A 31 1.32 9.57 -2.16
N MET A 32 0.67 8.50 -1.72
CA MET A 32 -0.49 8.00 -2.43
C MET A 32 -1.66 8.96 -2.27
N LEU A 33 -1.80 9.58 -1.11
CA LEU A 33 -2.86 10.56 -0.92
C LEU A 33 -2.63 11.76 -1.82
N ASP A 34 -1.38 12.19 -1.97
CA ASP A 34 -1.07 13.30 -2.85
C ASP A 34 -1.46 12.95 -4.30
N LEU A 35 -1.15 11.73 -4.71
CA LEU A 35 -1.48 11.30 -6.05
C LEU A 35 -2.99 11.27 -6.25
N PHE A 36 -3.72 10.75 -5.27
CA PHE A 36 -5.16 10.69 -5.36
C PHE A 36 -5.75 12.10 -5.48
N ASP A 37 -5.20 13.04 -4.73
CA ASP A 37 -5.67 14.42 -4.82
C ASP A 37 -5.48 14.98 -6.21
N GLU A 38 -4.36 14.65 -6.84
CA GLU A 38 -4.08 15.13 -8.17
C GLU A 38 -5.08 14.66 -9.20
N ILE A 39 -5.51 13.41 -9.10
CA ILE A 39 -6.33 12.82 -10.12
C ILE A 39 -7.81 12.78 -9.77
N GLN A 40 -8.18 13.27 -8.60
CA GLN A 40 -9.55 13.11 -8.12
C GLN A 40 -10.61 13.69 -9.05
N LYS A 41 -10.26 14.67 -9.84
CA LYS A 41 -11.22 15.26 -10.74
C LYS A 41 -11.46 14.41 -11.98
N LYS A 42 -10.58 13.45 -12.21
CA LYS A 42 -10.68 12.62 -13.41
C LYS A 42 -11.18 11.22 -13.10
N VAL A 43 -11.29 10.86 -11.84
CA VAL A 43 -11.70 9.53 -11.47
C VAL A 43 -12.70 9.60 -10.34
N THR A 44 -13.41 8.50 -10.15
CA THR A 44 -14.33 8.43 -9.01
C THR A 44 -13.65 7.69 -7.89
N ILE A 45 -14.14 7.91 -6.69
CA ILE A 45 -13.56 7.23 -5.52
C ILE A 45 -13.67 5.71 -5.64
N PRO A 46 -14.85 5.15 -6.00
CA PRO A 46 -14.92 3.70 -6.14
C PRO A 46 -13.90 3.13 -7.13
N ASN A 47 -13.71 3.81 -8.26
CA ASN A 47 -12.76 3.32 -9.24
C ASN A 47 -11.34 3.44 -8.75
N THR A 48 -11.06 4.47 -7.96
CA THR A 48 -9.75 4.64 -7.36
C THR A 48 -9.46 3.48 -6.41
N ILE A 49 -10.45 3.11 -5.61
CA ILE A 49 -10.31 2.01 -4.67
C ILE A 49 -10.03 0.71 -5.41
N ILE A 50 -10.79 0.45 -6.47
CA ILE A 50 -10.60 -0.76 -7.25
C ILE A 50 -9.21 -0.82 -7.85
N ALA A 51 -8.77 0.27 -8.46
CA ALA A 51 -7.46 0.30 -9.11
C ALA A 51 -6.35 0.11 -8.09
N THR A 52 -6.47 0.76 -6.93
CA THR A 52 -5.45 0.64 -5.90
C THR A 52 -5.39 -0.78 -5.37
N GLN A 53 -6.55 -1.40 -5.18
CA GLN A 53 -6.61 -2.75 -4.68
C GLN A 53 -5.96 -3.72 -5.68
N LEU A 54 -6.22 -3.53 -6.97
CA LEU A 54 -5.62 -4.36 -7.98
C LEU A 54 -4.11 -4.23 -7.98
N LEU A 55 -3.62 -3.01 -7.87
CA LEU A 55 -2.18 -2.78 -7.84
C LEU A 55 -1.54 -3.46 -6.63
N VAL A 56 -2.13 -3.28 -5.47
CA VAL A 56 -1.59 -3.87 -4.25
C VAL A 56 -1.60 -5.39 -4.35
N THR A 57 -2.69 -5.94 -4.90
CA THR A 57 -2.81 -7.38 -5.06
C THR A 57 -1.74 -7.92 -6.01
N ASP A 58 -1.55 -7.23 -7.12
CA ASP A 58 -0.53 -7.64 -8.08
C ASP A 58 0.85 -7.62 -7.46
N LEU A 59 1.15 -6.56 -6.72
CA LEU A 59 2.46 -6.48 -6.08
C LEU A 59 2.67 -7.61 -5.09
N ALA A 60 1.64 -7.95 -4.34
CA ALA A 60 1.77 -9.02 -3.36
C ALA A 60 2.05 -10.36 -4.06
N PHE A 61 1.31 -10.66 -5.12
CA PHE A 61 1.51 -11.92 -5.82
C PHE A 61 2.82 -11.97 -6.57
N ASP A 62 3.30 -10.83 -7.05
CA ASP A 62 4.57 -10.80 -7.77
C ASP A 62 5.77 -10.93 -6.85
N THR A 63 5.67 -10.46 -5.62
CA THR A 63 6.83 -10.39 -4.75
C THR A 63 6.88 -11.41 -3.63
N ALA A 64 5.75 -11.97 -3.25
CA ALA A 64 5.75 -12.96 -2.16
C ALA A 64 6.34 -14.28 -2.63
N PRO A 65 6.86 -15.07 -1.70
CA PRO A 65 7.47 -16.36 -2.04
C PRO A 65 6.49 -17.34 -2.68
N SER A 66 5.20 -17.20 -2.39
CA SER A 66 4.21 -18.07 -2.99
C SER A 66 2.88 -17.35 -2.99
N ASN A 67 1.94 -17.88 -3.77
CA ASN A 67 0.62 -17.29 -3.82
C ASN A 67 -0.10 -17.41 -2.49
N THR A 68 0.15 -18.48 -1.78
CA THR A 68 -0.46 -18.67 -0.46
C THR A 68 0.00 -17.58 0.51
N VAL A 69 1.30 -17.27 0.48
CA VAL A 69 1.82 -16.23 1.34
C VAL A 69 1.25 -14.88 0.95
N ALA A 70 1.14 -14.62 -0.35
CA ALA A 70 0.58 -13.36 -0.82
C ALA A 70 -0.86 -13.19 -0.33
N ALA A 71 -1.66 -14.22 -0.50
CA ALA A 71 -3.05 -14.16 -0.09
C ALA A 71 -3.16 -13.97 1.41
N SER A 72 -2.32 -14.65 2.16
CA SER A 72 -2.34 -14.55 3.60
C SER A 72 -2.01 -13.14 4.07
N MET A 73 -0.99 -12.53 3.47
CA MET A 73 -0.62 -11.16 3.77
C MET A 73 -1.77 -10.20 3.56
N LEU A 74 -2.41 -10.32 2.41
CA LEU A 74 -3.48 -9.39 2.06
C LEU A 74 -4.66 -9.57 3.00
N LEU A 75 -5.00 -10.81 3.31
CA LEU A 75 -6.12 -11.07 4.20
C LEU A 75 -5.83 -10.62 5.62
N ASP A 76 -4.62 -10.81 6.08
CA ASP A 76 -4.26 -10.41 7.44
C ASP A 76 -4.38 -8.91 7.61
N ILE A 77 -3.93 -8.15 6.63
CA ILE A 77 -4.00 -6.70 6.70
C ILE A 77 -5.45 -6.24 6.72
N ILE A 78 -6.27 -6.79 5.84
CA ILE A 78 -7.67 -6.41 5.77
C ILE A 78 -8.40 -6.80 7.04
N ASN A 79 -8.15 -8.01 7.53
CA ASN A 79 -8.82 -8.49 8.72
C ASN A 79 -8.45 -7.66 9.94
N HIS A 80 -7.19 -7.27 10.03
CA HIS A 80 -6.75 -6.45 11.14
C HIS A 80 -7.49 -5.11 11.14
N ARG A 81 -7.60 -4.50 9.98
CA ARG A 81 -8.27 -3.22 9.87
C ARG A 81 -9.77 -3.34 10.18
N LEU A 82 -10.38 -4.39 9.66
CA LEU A 82 -11.81 -4.60 9.93
C LEU A 82 -12.08 -4.81 11.41
N ARG A 83 -11.19 -5.52 12.07
CA ARG A 83 -11.36 -5.76 13.48
C ARG A 83 -11.30 -4.45 14.27
N ILE A 84 -10.37 -3.58 13.91
CA ILE A 84 -10.26 -2.30 14.57
C ILE A 84 -11.54 -1.49 14.39
N GLU A 85 -12.08 -1.46 13.18
CA GLU A 85 -13.29 -0.69 12.92
C GLU A 85 -14.48 -1.22 13.70
N VAL A 86 -14.59 -2.53 13.78
CA VAL A 86 -15.69 -3.13 14.51
C VAL A 86 -15.59 -2.81 15.99
N GLU A 87 -14.39 -2.86 16.53
CA GLU A 87 -14.18 -2.55 17.94
C GLU A 87 -14.48 -1.10 18.24
N GLU A 88 -14.08 -0.21 17.35
CA GLU A 88 -14.33 1.20 17.54
C GLU A 88 -15.82 1.49 17.50
N GLU A 89 -16.52 0.84 16.60
CA GLU A 89 -17.93 1.02 16.48
C GLU A 89 -18.65 0.54 17.72
N ALA A 90 -18.23 -0.59 18.25
CA ALA A 90 -18.83 -1.13 19.46
C ALA A 90 -18.62 -0.20 20.64
N LYS A 91 -17.45 0.42 20.70
CA LYS A 91 -17.20 1.35 21.79
C LYS A 91 -18.01 2.60 21.68
N GLY A 92 -18.34 2.98 20.49
CA GLY A 92 -19.07 4.19 20.25
C GLY A 92 -20.52 4.10 20.67
N GLU A 93 -20.96 2.91 20.91
CA GLU A 93 -22.32 2.72 21.36
C GLU A 93 -22.41 2.70 22.86
#